data_7ff33d5ef55fbc5892ebfd493ae2ac68
#
_entry.id   7ff33d5ef55fbc5892ebfd493ae2ac68
#
_cell.length_a   1.000
_cell.length_b   1.000
_cell.length_c   1.000
_cell.angle_alpha   90.00
_cell.angle_beta   90.00
_cell.angle_gamma   90.00
#
_symmetry.space_group_name_H-M   'P 1'
#
loop_
_entity.id
_entity.type
_entity.pdbx_description
1 polymer ?
#
loop_
_entity_poly.entity_id
_entity_poly.type
_entity_poly.pdbx_seq_one_letter_code
_entity_poly.pdbx_strand_id
1 'polypeptide(L)'
;MKLKKYIYGVAMGTMALTYSSCYNADHEFPDYEGGTTAYFAYQFPVRTLVLGNDIYDNSLDNAHKCQIWSTMGGAYGGRDAYADIVVDESLCDNLYFVDEGGNPAAPVLPMPSSYYNLLSNVIPYNGDLRGYVEVQFTDAFFNDEKAVENTYVIPLVMTGVRGIDNMLTGTPLEGLSPSRTDTENWGVLAKDYVLYCVKYMNPWQGKYIRRGVDNVKEKYNTRQVVRHDFSLVNSDLEHLKENPVIANDEVCGITTKNMTQAIFPVSFKTSGASLSCNLILTFDGNKCTISTDDENVTATGSGEFIAKGTEMPEYKDFQWGSNNGVPVQRDILRLT
;
A
#
# COMPACT_ATOMS: atom_id res chain seq x y z
N MET A 1 -18.16 41.25 56.11
CA MET A 1 -18.78 41.39 54.75
C MET A 1 -17.94 42.17 53.75
N LYS A 2 -16.89 42.90 54.12
CA LYS A 2 -15.99 43.62 53.18
C LYS A 2 -14.90 42.73 52.56
N LEU A 3 -14.43 41.71 53.26
CA LEU A 3 -13.37 40.83 52.75
C LEU A 3 -13.82 39.96 51.55
N LYS A 4 -15.06 39.46 51.54
CA LYS A 4 -15.62 38.68 50.43
C LYS A 4 -15.68 39.45 49.12
N LYS A 5 -15.91 40.75 49.14
CA LYS A 5 -15.96 41.57 47.93
C LYS A 5 -14.59 41.74 47.27
N TYR A 6 -13.53 41.80 48.05
CA TYR A 6 -12.17 41.88 47.50
C TYR A 6 -11.68 40.54 46.92
N ILE A 7 -12.09 39.39 47.51
CA ILE A 7 -11.77 38.08 46.99
C ILE A 7 -12.44 37.85 45.64
N TYR A 8 -13.71 38.25 45.43
CA TYR A 8 -14.36 38.14 44.13
C TYR A 8 -13.76 39.09 43.08
N GLY A 9 -13.33 40.29 43.47
CA GLY A 9 -12.66 41.24 42.58
C GLY A 9 -11.31 40.73 42.09
N VAL A 10 -10.50 40.14 42.99
CA VAL A 10 -9.20 39.54 42.62
C VAL A 10 -9.38 38.26 41.79
N ALA A 11 -10.36 37.41 42.11
CA ALA A 11 -10.64 36.20 41.32
C ALA A 11 -11.15 36.54 39.91
N MET A 12 -11.97 37.60 39.75
CA MET A 12 -12.45 38.05 38.44
C MET A 12 -11.35 38.74 37.64
N GLY A 13 -10.43 39.47 38.28
CA GLY A 13 -9.26 40.09 37.64
C GLY A 13 -8.24 39.04 37.17
N THR A 14 -7.99 37.98 37.94
CA THR A 14 -7.10 36.88 37.54
C THR A 14 -7.70 36.02 36.42
N MET A 15 -9.03 35.82 36.38
CA MET A 15 -9.68 35.13 35.25
C MET A 15 -9.60 35.96 33.96
N ALA A 16 -9.72 37.29 34.03
CA ALA A 16 -9.61 38.14 32.84
C ALA A 16 -8.20 38.14 32.25
N LEU A 17 -7.15 37.97 33.08
CA LEU A 17 -5.76 37.90 32.63
C LEU A 17 -5.38 36.54 31.99
N THR A 18 -6.10 35.48 32.32
CA THR A 18 -5.83 34.15 31.71
C THR A 18 -6.47 34.01 30.33
N TYR A 19 -7.44 34.80 29.94
CA TYR A 19 -8.04 34.79 28.59
C TYR A 19 -7.23 35.60 27.56
N SER A 20 -6.30 36.47 27.99
CA SER A 20 -5.49 37.25 27.04
C SER A 20 -4.18 36.55 26.65
N SER A 21 -3.89 35.37 27.19
CA SER A 21 -2.65 34.68 26.98
C SER A 21 -2.61 33.78 25.73
N CYS A 22 -3.72 33.67 24.98
CA CYS A 22 -3.79 32.84 23.78
C CYS A 22 -4.14 33.61 22.50
N TYR A 23 -3.99 34.92 22.53
CA TYR A 23 -4.07 35.72 21.31
C TYR A 23 -2.66 35.80 20.72
N ASN A 24 -2.21 34.74 20.04
CA ASN A 24 -1.18 34.88 19.03
C ASN A 24 -1.82 35.60 17.83
N ALA A 25 -2.11 36.87 18.03
CA ALA A 25 -2.61 37.73 16.99
C ALA A 25 -1.54 37.81 15.90
N ASP A 26 -1.94 37.45 14.69
CA ASP A 26 -1.45 38.01 13.43
C ASP A 26 0.09 38.17 13.30
N HIS A 27 0.83 37.17 13.70
CA HIS A 27 2.20 37.03 13.22
C HIS A 27 2.11 36.36 11.85
N GLU A 28 1.92 37.16 10.81
CA GLU A 28 2.20 36.75 9.45
C GLU A 28 3.70 36.48 9.38
N PHE A 29 4.07 35.21 9.31
CA PHE A 29 5.45 34.88 9.01
C PHE A 29 5.66 35.10 7.50
N PRO A 30 6.66 35.91 7.13
CA PRO A 30 6.94 36.10 5.72
C PRO A 30 7.42 34.81 5.07
N ASP A 31 7.22 34.71 3.77
CA ASP A 31 7.85 33.69 2.97
C ASP A 31 9.38 33.76 3.11
N TYR A 32 10.06 32.67 2.81
CA TYR A 32 11.52 32.61 2.84
C TYR A 32 12.13 33.63 1.85
N GLU A 33 13.12 34.41 2.28
CA GLU A 33 13.74 35.46 1.47
C GLU A 33 14.36 34.93 0.16
N GLY A 34 14.77 33.64 0.12
CA GLY A 34 15.27 32.97 -1.07
C GLY A 34 14.21 32.55 -2.08
N GLY A 35 12.93 32.90 -1.81
CA GLY A 35 11.80 32.58 -2.65
C GLY A 35 11.20 31.20 -2.38
N THR A 36 10.04 30.99 -2.95
CA THR A 36 9.31 29.74 -2.89
C THR A 36 9.83 28.76 -3.93
N THR A 37 9.84 27.47 -3.61
CA THR A 37 10.42 26.45 -4.46
C THR A 37 9.52 25.22 -4.55
N ALA A 38 9.17 24.82 -5.78
CA ALA A 38 8.43 23.58 -6.05
C ALA A 38 9.38 22.39 -6.16
N TYR A 39 8.93 21.24 -5.66
CA TYR A 39 9.69 20.00 -5.75
C TYR A 39 8.80 18.77 -5.48
N PHE A 40 9.25 17.59 -5.89
CA PHE A 40 8.73 16.33 -5.40
C PHE A 40 9.42 15.99 -4.08
N ALA A 41 8.65 15.80 -3.01
CA ALA A 41 9.21 15.55 -1.68
C ALA A 41 9.98 14.22 -1.62
N TYR A 42 9.55 13.24 -2.42
CA TYR A 42 10.15 11.91 -2.52
C TYR A 42 10.30 11.49 -3.98
N GLN A 43 11.50 11.07 -4.39
CA GLN A 43 11.83 10.80 -5.79
C GLN A 43 11.51 9.38 -6.23
N PHE A 44 11.43 8.42 -5.30
CA PHE A 44 11.27 6.98 -5.60
C PHE A 44 10.10 6.36 -4.82
N PRO A 45 8.90 6.92 -4.88
CA PRO A 45 7.75 6.35 -4.17
C PRO A 45 7.28 5.05 -4.84
N VAL A 46 6.83 4.11 -4.00
CA VAL A 46 6.14 2.90 -4.44
C VAL A 46 4.69 2.98 -3.97
N ARG A 47 3.77 2.97 -4.90
CA ARG A 47 2.32 2.97 -4.65
C ARG A 47 1.75 1.61 -4.98
N THR A 48 1.10 0.96 -4.01
CA THR A 48 0.29 -0.22 -4.24
C THR A 48 -1.18 0.20 -4.30
N LEU A 49 -1.85 -0.07 -5.40
CA LEU A 49 -3.30 0.06 -5.52
C LEU A 49 -3.93 -1.14 -4.81
N VAL A 50 -4.70 -0.90 -3.77
CA VAL A 50 -5.37 -1.94 -2.98
C VAL A 50 -6.82 -2.04 -3.46
N LEU A 51 -7.12 -3.10 -4.21
CA LEU A 51 -8.46 -3.30 -4.75
C LEU A 51 -9.36 -4.03 -3.74
N GLY A 52 -10.66 -3.74 -3.81
CA GLY A 52 -11.66 -4.30 -2.90
C GLY A 52 -11.89 -3.44 -1.66
N ASN A 53 -12.23 -4.06 -0.54
CA ASN A 53 -12.51 -3.36 0.73
C ASN A 53 -11.27 -3.33 1.61
N ASP A 54 -10.92 -2.15 2.09
CA ASP A 54 -9.83 -1.97 3.06
C ASP A 54 -10.34 -1.28 4.33
N ILE A 55 -9.46 -1.17 5.34
CA ILE A 55 -9.69 -0.38 6.56
C ILE A 55 -9.49 1.12 6.29
N TYR A 56 -8.70 1.47 5.29
CA TYR A 56 -8.49 2.83 4.82
C TYR A 56 -9.37 3.13 3.61
N ASP A 57 -9.59 4.42 3.33
CA ASP A 57 -10.26 4.85 2.11
C ASP A 57 -9.39 4.52 0.89
N ASN A 58 -9.82 3.56 0.12
CA ASN A 58 -9.22 3.10 -1.14
C ASN A 58 -10.16 3.31 -2.34
N SER A 59 -11.04 4.30 -2.25
CA SER A 59 -11.97 4.65 -3.33
C SER A 59 -11.26 5.01 -4.64
N LEU A 60 -10.11 5.71 -4.57
CA LEU A 60 -9.27 6.00 -5.74
C LEU A 60 -8.71 4.72 -6.36
N ASP A 61 -8.21 3.79 -5.53
CA ASP A 61 -7.65 2.51 -6.00
C ASP A 61 -8.72 1.69 -6.72
N ASN A 62 -9.93 1.60 -6.15
CA ASN A 62 -11.07 0.94 -6.77
C ASN A 62 -11.57 1.65 -8.05
N ALA A 63 -11.35 2.96 -8.16
CA ALA A 63 -11.57 3.70 -9.39
C ALA A 63 -10.42 3.56 -10.39
N HIS A 64 -9.42 2.71 -10.10
CA HIS A 64 -8.20 2.52 -10.88
C HIS A 64 -7.41 3.82 -11.07
N LYS A 65 -7.27 4.60 -10.00
CA LYS A 65 -6.61 5.91 -10.01
C LYS A 65 -5.56 6.04 -8.92
N CYS A 66 -4.62 6.94 -9.14
CA CYS A 66 -3.77 7.46 -8.07
C CYS A 66 -3.46 8.94 -8.30
N GLN A 67 -2.78 9.54 -7.32
CA GLN A 67 -2.36 10.95 -7.38
C GLN A 67 -0.86 11.04 -7.16
N ILE A 68 -0.19 11.78 -8.01
CA ILE A 68 1.23 12.08 -7.88
C ILE A 68 1.36 13.49 -7.34
N TRP A 69 1.88 13.62 -6.13
CA TRP A 69 1.92 14.87 -5.38
C TRP A 69 3.26 15.57 -5.51
N SER A 70 3.20 16.88 -5.65
CA SER A 70 4.32 17.78 -5.45
C SER A 70 4.05 18.72 -4.27
N THR A 71 5.08 19.38 -3.78
CA THR A 71 4.99 20.31 -2.66
C THR A 71 5.76 21.59 -2.96
N MET A 72 5.46 22.64 -2.20
CA MET A 72 6.12 23.92 -2.25
C MET A 72 6.76 24.19 -0.88
N GLY A 73 8.04 24.54 -0.90
CA GLY A 73 8.76 25.03 0.28
C GLY A 73 9.02 26.52 0.18
N GLY A 74 9.41 27.11 1.31
CA GLY A 74 9.72 28.55 1.38
C GLY A 74 8.48 29.44 1.47
N ALA A 75 7.27 28.88 1.34
CA ALA A 75 6.01 29.60 1.53
C ALA A 75 5.46 29.35 2.93
N TYR A 76 4.94 30.37 3.58
CA TYR A 76 4.24 30.21 4.85
C TYR A 76 2.79 29.77 4.66
N GLY A 77 2.13 30.19 3.59
CA GLY A 77 0.77 29.83 3.23
C GLY A 77 0.67 29.31 1.79
N GLY A 78 -0.40 28.56 1.52
CA GLY A 78 -0.71 28.11 0.18
C GLY A 78 -1.08 29.26 -0.75
N ARG A 79 -0.93 29.05 -2.06
CA ARG A 79 -1.24 30.03 -3.10
C ARG A 79 -1.72 29.37 -4.38
N ASP A 80 -2.35 30.14 -5.23
CA ASP A 80 -2.70 29.71 -6.58
C ASP A 80 -1.43 29.64 -7.42
N ALA A 81 -0.96 28.44 -7.61
CA ALA A 81 0.31 28.17 -8.30
C ALA A 81 0.22 26.88 -9.12
N TYR A 82 1.14 26.71 -10.03
CA TYR A 82 1.15 25.60 -10.97
C TYR A 82 2.58 25.14 -11.24
N ALA A 83 2.78 23.82 -11.40
CA ALA A 83 4.00 23.23 -11.93
C ALA A 83 3.68 22.49 -13.23
N ASP A 84 4.38 22.85 -14.32
CA ASP A 84 4.28 22.14 -15.60
C ASP A 84 5.16 20.89 -15.53
N ILE A 85 4.64 19.76 -16.02
CA ILE A 85 5.30 18.45 -15.94
C ILE A 85 5.30 17.76 -17.30
N VAL A 86 6.30 16.92 -17.51
CA VAL A 86 6.41 16.02 -18.67
C VAL A 86 6.81 14.63 -18.21
N VAL A 87 6.47 13.62 -19.02
CA VAL A 87 6.99 12.26 -18.87
C VAL A 87 8.36 12.21 -19.55
N ASP A 88 9.38 11.78 -18.82
CA ASP A 88 10.75 11.62 -19.33
C ASP A 88 11.24 10.18 -19.04
N GLU A 89 11.07 9.31 -20.02
CA GLU A 89 11.43 7.90 -19.93
C GLU A 89 12.94 7.67 -19.74
N SER A 90 13.78 8.63 -20.17
CA SER A 90 15.24 8.54 -20.03
C SER A 90 15.73 8.50 -18.57
N LEU A 91 14.88 8.93 -17.63
CA LEU A 91 15.16 8.79 -16.20
C LEU A 91 15.25 7.34 -15.72
N CYS A 92 14.72 6.40 -16.49
CA CYS A 92 14.77 4.97 -16.16
C CYS A 92 16.04 4.27 -16.65
N ASP A 93 16.87 4.95 -17.44
CA ASP A 93 18.05 4.36 -18.06
C ASP A 93 19.06 3.87 -17.02
N ASN A 94 19.44 2.59 -17.13
CA ASN A 94 20.41 1.93 -16.26
C ASN A 94 20.02 1.88 -14.76
N LEU A 95 18.73 2.01 -14.45
CA LEU A 95 18.22 1.89 -13.08
C LEU A 95 17.69 0.48 -12.80
N TYR A 96 17.91 0.05 -11.57
CA TYR A 96 17.45 -1.24 -11.06
C TYR A 96 16.77 -1.06 -9.72
N PHE A 97 15.72 -1.83 -9.47
CA PHE A 97 15.24 -2.05 -8.12
C PHE A 97 16.32 -2.82 -7.34
N VAL A 98 16.34 -2.66 -6.04
CA VAL A 98 17.27 -3.39 -5.17
C VAL A 98 16.51 -4.43 -4.35
N ASP A 99 17.17 -5.56 -4.11
CA ASP A 99 16.68 -6.59 -3.20
C ASP A 99 16.89 -6.19 -1.72
N GLU A 100 16.46 -7.03 -0.78
CA GLU A 100 16.65 -6.81 0.67
C GLU A 100 18.13 -6.72 1.07
N GLY A 101 19.03 -7.27 0.27
CA GLY A 101 20.49 -7.20 0.45
C GLY A 101 21.13 -5.94 -0.16
N GLY A 102 20.36 -5.10 -0.84
CA GLY A 102 20.85 -3.92 -1.54
C GLY A 102 21.50 -4.21 -2.90
N ASN A 103 21.34 -5.44 -3.45
CA ASN A 103 21.87 -5.78 -4.75
C ASN A 103 20.88 -5.42 -5.87
N PRO A 104 21.37 -5.09 -7.07
CA PRO A 104 20.51 -4.88 -8.23
C PRO A 104 19.64 -6.11 -8.50
N ALA A 105 18.34 -5.91 -8.61
CA ALA A 105 17.35 -6.94 -8.91
C ALA A 105 16.74 -6.71 -10.32
N ALA A 106 15.45 -6.46 -10.42
CA ALA A 106 14.79 -6.19 -11.70
C ALA A 106 15.11 -4.78 -12.22
N PRO A 107 15.19 -4.57 -13.56
CA PRO A 107 15.33 -3.24 -14.14
C PRO A 107 14.09 -2.39 -13.85
N VAL A 108 14.30 -1.08 -13.67
CA VAL A 108 13.22 -0.10 -13.60
C VAL A 108 12.75 0.20 -15.02
N LEU A 109 11.50 -0.08 -15.31
CA LEU A 109 10.92 0.16 -16.65
C LEU A 109 9.99 1.37 -16.63
N PRO A 110 10.06 2.26 -17.63
CA PRO A 110 9.03 3.28 -17.80
C PRO A 110 7.69 2.58 -18.07
N MET A 111 6.63 3.09 -17.44
CA MET A 111 5.29 2.54 -17.63
C MET A 111 4.83 2.83 -19.07
N PRO A 112 4.42 1.81 -19.84
CA PRO A 112 3.92 2.02 -21.19
C PRO A 112 2.78 3.05 -21.22
N SER A 113 2.80 3.95 -22.19
CA SER A 113 1.77 5.00 -22.32
C SER A 113 0.34 4.45 -22.54
N SER A 114 0.22 3.19 -22.96
CA SER A 114 -1.06 2.49 -23.07
C SER A 114 -1.65 2.04 -21.72
N TYR A 115 -0.84 2.06 -20.63
CA TYR A 115 -1.26 1.56 -19.31
C TYR A 115 -1.91 2.62 -18.45
N TYR A 116 -1.73 3.90 -18.77
CA TYR A 116 -2.25 5.00 -17.97
C TYR A 116 -2.58 6.23 -18.82
N ASN A 117 -3.41 7.09 -18.24
CA ASN A 117 -3.65 8.43 -18.74
C ASN A 117 -3.29 9.43 -17.63
N LEU A 118 -2.33 10.29 -17.88
CA LEU A 118 -2.08 11.45 -17.04
C LEU A 118 -3.16 12.50 -17.35
N LEU A 119 -4.01 12.82 -16.37
CA LEU A 119 -5.19 13.65 -16.64
C LEU A 119 -4.86 15.13 -16.88
N SER A 120 -3.62 15.53 -16.58
CA SER A 120 -3.10 16.87 -16.84
C SER A 120 -1.59 16.82 -16.98
N ASN A 121 -1.03 17.71 -17.77
CA ASN A 121 0.41 18.00 -17.79
C ASN A 121 0.82 19.16 -16.86
N VAL A 122 -0.10 19.54 -15.95
CA VAL A 122 0.10 20.62 -14.97
C VAL A 122 -0.37 20.12 -13.61
N ILE A 123 0.41 20.39 -12.59
CA ILE A 123 0.07 20.19 -11.18
C ILE A 123 -0.43 21.51 -10.61
N PRO A 124 -1.75 21.68 -10.35
CA PRO A 124 -2.28 22.84 -9.68
C PRO A 124 -2.11 22.74 -8.16
N TYR A 125 -1.82 23.84 -7.47
CA TYR A 125 -1.74 23.92 -6.02
C TYR A 125 -3.03 24.42 -5.37
N ASN A 126 -3.88 25.15 -6.09
CA ASN A 126 -5.25 25.54 -5.68
C ASN A 126 -5.34 26.17 -4.27
N GLY A 127 -4.39 27.01 -3.91
CA GLY A 127 -4.39 27.66 -2.59
C GLY A 127 -3.77 26.80 -1.47
N ASP A 128 -3.16 25.66 -1.78
CA ASP A 128 -2.45 24.79 -0.81
C ASP A 128 -0.91 24.88 -1.02
N LEU A 129 -0.15 24.31 -0.10
CA LEU A 129 1.30 24.06 -0.23
C LEU A 129 1.61 22.80 -1.03
N ARG A 130 0.60 22.01 -1.37
CA ARG A 130 0.73 20.78 -2.13
C ARG A 130 -0.24 20.80 -3.32
N GLY A 131 0.24 20.25 -4.42
CA GLY A 131 -0.57 19.99 -5.59
C GLY A 131 -0.40 18.55 -6.06
N TYR A 132 -1.32 18.09 -6.90
CA TYR A 132 -1.21 16.76 -7.48
C TYR A 132 -1.71 16.72 -8.91
N VAL A 133 -1.22 15.73 -9.65
CA VAL A 133 -1.82 15.29 -10.89
C VAL A 133 -2.45 13.92 -10.69
N GLU A 134 -3.64 13.74 -11.25
CA GLU A 134 -4.36 12.47 -11.20
C GLU A 134 -3.94 11.58 -12.37
N VAL A 135 -3.76 10.29 -12.09
CA VAL A 135 -3.45 9.24 -13.05
C VAL A 135 -4.61 8.26 -13.08
N GLN A 136 -5.14 7.96 -14.27
CA GLN A 136 -6.12 6.92 -14.52
C GLN A 136 -5.43 5.73 -15.18
N PHE A 137 -5.46 4.55 -14.55
CA PHE A 137 -4.93 3.31 -15.15
C PHE A 137 -5.96 2.67 -16.07
N THR A 138 -5.46 1.98 -17.08
CA THR A 138 -6.26 1.25 -18.06
C THR A 138 -6.30 -0.25 -17.77
N ASP A 139 -7.18 -0.98 -18.38
CA ASP A 139 -7.24 -2.45 -18.27
C ASP A 139 -5.94 -3.11 -18.74
N ALA A 140 -5.20 -2.47 -19.65
CA ALA A 140 -3.92 -2.99 -20.12
C ALA A 140 -2.87 -3.10 -18.98
N PHE A 141 -2.86 -2.15 -18.04
CA PHE A 141 -2.01 -2.22 -16.85
C PHE A 141 -2.38 -3.43 -15.97
N PHE A 142 -3.66 -3.61 -15.69
CA PHE A 142 -4.13 -4.68 -14.81
C PHE A 142 -4.05 -6.08 -15.45
N ASN A 143 -3.94 -6.15 -16.78
CA ASN A 143 -3.76 -7.40 -17.50
C ASN A 143 -2.30 -7.83 -17.64
N ASP A 144 -1.35 -7.00 -17.25
CA ASP A 144 0.08 -7.34 -17.26
C ASP A 144 0.47 -8.01 -15.93
N GLU A 145 1.00 -9.22 -16.01
CA GLU A 145 1.47 -9.99 -14.83
C GLU A 145 2.59 -9.28 -14.07
N LYS A 146 3.36 -8.39 -14.72
CA LYS A 146 4.42 -7.61 -14.08
C LYS A 146 3.89 -6.43 -13.25
N ALA A 147 2.62 -6.07 -13.42
CA ALA A 147 2.03 -4.94 -12.69
C ALA A 147 1.72 -5.26 -11.22
N VAL A 148 1.86 -6.50 -10.79
CA VAL A 148 1.71 -6.91 -9.38
C VAL A 148 3.00 -6.74 -8.57
N GLU A 149 4.11 -6.45 -9.24
CA GLU A 149 5.43 -6.28 -8.65
C GLU A 149 6.00 -4.87 -8.91
N ASN A 150 7.13 -4.57 -8.29
CA ASN A 150 7.87 -3.34 -8.57
C ASN A 150 8.55 -3.46 -9.94
N THR A 151 7.92 -2.96 -10.98
CA THR A 151 8.41 -3.06 -12.37
C THR A 151 8.32 -1.73 -13.09
N TYR A 152 7.13 -1.11 -13.06
CA TYR A 152 6.83 0.07 -13.85
C TYR A 152 6.84 1.33 -12.99
N VAL A 153 7.42 2.39 -13.54
CA VAL A 153 7.39 3.72 -12.95
C VAL A 153 6.81 4.73 -13.95
N ILE A 154 6.14 5.74 -13.45
CA ILE A 154 5.75 6.93 -14.21
C ILE A 154 6.84 7.98 -13.92
N PRO A 155 7.76 8.24 -14.88
CA PRO A 155 8.86 9.17 -14.70
C PRO A 155 8.41 10.59 -15.06
N LEU A 156 8.22 11.46 -14.07
CA LEU A 156 7.83 12.85 -14.28
C LEU A 156 8.95 13.81 -13.98
N VAL A 157 9.06 14.86 -14.79
CA VAL A 157 9.97 16.00 -14.59
C VAL A 157 9.17 17.29 -14.60
N MET A 158 9.45 18.20 -13.67
CA MET A 158 8.96 19.57 -13.71
C MET A 158 9.76 20.35 -14.74
N THR A 159 9.07 21.08 -15.63
CA THR A 159 9.69 21.87 -16.68
C THR A 159 9.48 23.38 -16.52
N GLY A 160 8.57 23.78 -15.63
CA GLY A 160 8.30 25.18 -15.33
C GLY A 160 7.35 25.31 -14.14
N VAL A 161 7.31 26.52 -13.58
CA VAL A 161 6.40 26.88 -12.49
C VAL A 161 5.77 28.25 -12.74
N ARG A 162 4.60 28.47 -12.17
CA ARG A 162 3.87 29.74 -12.22
C ARG A 162 3.29 30.01 -10.83
N GLY A 163 3.48 31.23 -10.31
CA GLY A 163 3.09 31.58 -8.94
C GLY A 163 4.02 30.99 -7.87
N ILE A 164 5.14 30.43 -8.27
CA ILE A 164 6.25 29.92 -7.46
C ILE A 164 7.53 30.45 -8.08
N ASP A 165 8.52 30.81 -7.26
CA ASP A 165 9.74 31.49 -7.76
C ASP A 165 10.73 30.53 -8.41
N ASN A 166 10.86 29.30 -7.89
CA ASN A 166 11.90 28.35 -8.27
C ASN A 166 11.37 26.90 -8.37
N MET A 167 12.13 26.06 -9.08
CA MET A 167 12.07 24.58 -9.00
C MET A 167 13.36 24.08 -8.35
N LEU A 168 13.29 23.01 -7.57
CA LEU A 168 14.48 22.42 -6.97
C LEU A 168 15.19 21.51 -7.99
N THR A 169 15.82 22.13 -8.98
CA THR A 169 16.57 21.45 -10.05
C THR A 169 17.91 20.90 -9.61
N GLY A 170 18.33 21.24 -8.36
CA GLY A 170 19.61 20.83 -7.82
C GLY A 170 20.79 21.67 -8.31
N THR A 171 21.97 21.35 -7.77
CA THR A 171 23.25 21.98 -8.18
C THR A 171 24.28 20.85 -8.33
N PRO A 172 24.72 20.54 -9.56
CA PRO A 172 25.78 19.57 -9.78
C PRO A 172 27.08 19.97 -9.07
N LEU A 173 27.95 19.01 -8.81
CA LEU A 173 29.33 19.29 -8.44
C LEU A 173 30.04 19.99 -9.60
N GLU A 174 31.06 20.80 -9.27
CA GLU A 174 31.75 21.65 -10.23
C GLU A 174 32.27 20.85 -11.44
N GLY A 175 31.93 21.33 -12.64
CA GLY A 175 32.36 20.72 -13.90
C GLY A 175 31.60 19.46 -14.32
N LEU A 176 30.57 19.04 -13.59
CA LEU A 176 29.78 17.84 -13.89
C LEU A 176 28.39 18.20 -14.43
N SER A 177 27.82 17.27 -15.19
CA SER A 177 26.44 17.30 -15.69
C SER A 177 25.78 15.92 -15.44
N PRO A 178 25.53 15.57 -14.19
CA PRO A 178 24.99 14.25 -13.85
C PRO A 178 23.54 14.10 -14.30
N SER A 179 23.11 12.85 -14.49
CA SER A 179 21.68 12.51 -14.56
C SER A 179 21.00 12.90 -13.25
N ARG A 180 19.69 13.24 -13.28
CA ARG A 180 18.90 13.49 -12.07
C ARG A 180 18.92 12.32 -11.07
N THR A 181 19.04 11.11 -11.57
CA THR A 181 19.06 9.86 -10.80
C THR A 181 20.44 9.48 -10.25
N ASP A 182 21.49 10.16 -10.70
CA ASP A 182 22.85 10.00 -10.15
C ASP A 182 22.97 10.83 -8.87
N THR A 183 22.89 10.18 -7.71
CA THR A 183 22.89 10.88 -6.42
C THR A 183 24.28 11.26 -5.91
N GLU A 184 25.35 10.78 -6.53
CA GLU A 184 26.73 10.98 -6.04
C GLU A 184 27.36 12.29 -6.56
N ASN A 185 26.96 12.76 -7.73
CA ASN A 185 27.57 13.85 -8.44
C ASN A 185 26.83 15.20 -8.32
N TRP A 186 26.00 15.33 -7.28
CA TRP A 186 25.26 16.56 -6.96
C TRP A 186 25.72 17.18 -5.65
N GLY A 187 25.98 18.47 -5.65
CA GLY A 187 26.21 19.27 -4.44
C GLY A 187 24.88 19.53 -3.70
N VAL A 188 23.80 19.78 -4.46
CA VAL A 188 22.41 19.81 -4.00
C VAL A 188 21.61 18.89 -4.92
N LEU A 189 20.98 17.87 -4.37
CA LEU A 189 20.22 16.91 -5.16
C LEU A 189 19.05 17.56 -5.92
N ALA A 190 18.88 17.18 -7.18
CA ALA A 190 17.70 17.52 -7.95
C ALA A 190 16.45 16.87 -7.32
N LYS A 191 15.37 17.64 -7.18
CA LYS A 191 14.05 17.16 -6.71
C LYS A 191 12.91 17.62 -7.60
N ASP A 192 13.24 18.07 -8.80
CA ASP A 192 12.30 18.44 -9.85
C ASP A 192 11.76 17.23 -10.63
N TYR A 193 12.05 16.01 -10.17
CA TYR A 193 11.63 14.75 -10.79
C TYR A 193 11.10 13.73 -9.80
N VAL A 194 10.36 12.76 -10.31
CA VAL A 194 9.89 11.59 -9.56
C VAL A 194 9.81 10.37 -10.47
N LEU A 195 10.23 9.22 -9.96
CA LEU A 195 10.00 7.89 -10.52
C LEU A 195 8.90 7.21 -9.70
N TYR A 196 7.65 7.41 -10.11
CA TYR A 196 6.49 6.95 -9.36
C TYR A 196 6.16 5.50 -9.70
N CYS A 197 6.67 4.56 -8.90
CA CYS A 197 6.40 3.13 -9.09
C CYS A 197 4.97 2.80 -8.68
N VAL A 198 4.26 2.07 -9.55
CA VAL A 198 2.89 1.64 -9.26
C VAL A 198 2.75 0.14 -9.50
N LYS A 199 2.14 -0.52 -8.53
CA LYS A 199 1.68 -1.90 -8.60
C LYS A 199 0.30 -2.04 -8.00
N TYR A 200 -0.33 -3.18 -8.15
CA TYR A 200 -1.63 -3.42 -7.54
C TYR A 200 -1.68 -4.77 -6.80
N MET A 201 -2.65 -4.88 -5.92
CA MET A 201 -3.04 -6.13 -5.28
C MET A 201 -4.55 -6.30 -5.38
N ASN A 202 -4.97 -7.53 -5.65
CA ASN A 202 -6.39 -7.88 -5.73
C ASN A 202 -7.00 -8.03 -4.32
N PRO A 203 -8.34 -8.10 -4.19
CA PRO A 203 -9.01 -8.15 -2.89
C PRO A 203 -8.69 -9.36 -2.02
N TRP A 204 -8.15 -10.41 -2.61
CA TRP A 204 -7.90 -11.69 -1.94
C TRP A 204 -6.46 -11.82 -1.42
N GLN A 205 -5.59 -10.91 -1.78
CA GLN A 205 -4.22 -10.90 -1.26
C GLN A 205 -4.20 -10.61 0.24
N GLY A 206 -3.47 -11.43 0.98
CA GLY A 206 -3.31 -11.20 2.42
C GLY A 206 -2.69 -12.37 3.15
N LYS A 207 -2.55 -12.19 4.46
CA LYS A 207 -2.18 -13.26 5.38
C LYS A 207 -3.45 -13.82 6.01
N TYR A 208 -3.61 -15.12 5.89
CA TYR A 208 -4.76 -15.86 6.39
C TYR A 208 -4.33 -16.86 7.44
N ILE A 209 -5.20 -17.12 8.39
CA ILE A 209 -5.07 -18.23 9.27
C ILE A 209 -5.83 -19.38 8.66
N ARG A 210 -5.11 -20.46 8.40
CA ARG A 210 -5.67 -21.65 7.79
C ARG A 210 -6.12 -22.63 8.83
N ARG A 211 -7.39 -22.97 8.79
CA ARG A 211 -8.00 -24.02 9.58
C ARG A 211 -8.72 -25.01 8.67
N GLY A 212 -8.65 -26.30 8.99
CA GLY A 212 -9.34 -27.31 8.21
C GLY A 212 -8.78 -28.69 8.44
N VAL A 213 -9.28 -29.64 7.65
CA VAL A 213 -8.85 -31.04 7.70
C VAL A 213 -8.45 -31.49 6.31
N ASP A 214 -7.21 -31.96 6.18
CA ASP A 214 -6.73 -32.63 4.98
C ASP A 214 -6.95 -34.13 5.11
N ASN A 215 -7.57 -34.74 4.11
CA ASN A 215 -7.63 -36.18 3.97
C ASN A 215 -6.50 -36.62 3.05
N VAL A 216 -5.38 -37.05 3.64
CA VAL A 216 -4.18 -37.49 2.88
C VAL A 216 -4.28 -38.98 2.62
N LYS A 217 -4.47 -39.35 1.35
CA LYS A 217 -4.49 -40.73 0.90
C LYS A 217 -3.13 -41.13 0.38
N GLU A 218 -2.45 -41.99 1.09
CA GLU A 218 -1.18 -42.61 0.70
C GLU A 218 -1.41 -43.99 0.06
N LYS A 219 -0.37 -44.57 -0.53
CA LYS A 219 -0.48 -45.85 -1.23
C LYS A 219 -1.08 -46.97 -0.39
N TYR A 220 -0.84 -46.97 0.92
CA TYR A 220 -1.28 -48.04 1.84
C TYR A 220 -2.13 -47.52 3.01
N ASN A 221 -2.30 -46.21 3.11
CA ASN A 221 -2.98 -45.59 4.25
C ASN A 221 -3.77 -44.34 3.85
N THR A 222 -4.83 -44.06 4.60
CA THR A 222 -5.50 -42.77 4.54
C THR A 222 -5.47 -42.19 5.93
N ARG A 223 -5.00 -40.97 6.07
CA ARG A 223 -4.99 -40.25 7.35
C ARG A 223 -5.62 -38.89 7.20
N GLN A 224 -6.16 -38.41 8.29
CA GLN A 224 -6.62 -37.04 8.41
C GLN A 224 -5.51 -36.20 9.08
N VAL A 225 -5.25 -35.03 8.52
CA VAL A 225 -4.34 -34.05 9.07
C VAL A 225 -5.14 -32.79 9.35
N VAL A 226 -5.23 -32.41 10.62
CA VAL A 226 -5.79 -31.11 10.99
C VAL A 226 -4.70 -30.07 10.75
N ARG A 227 -5.06 -29.02 10.02
CA ARG A 227 -4.16 -27.91 9.75
C ARG A 227 -4.05 -27.01 10.96
N HIS A 228 -2.98 -27.20 11.69
CA HIS A 228 -2.41 -26.30 12.67
C HIS A 228 -0.98 -26.02 12.28
N ASP A 229 -0.25 -25.24 13.06
CA ASP A 229 1.19 -25.08 12.88
C ASP A 229 1.83 -26.46 12.72
N PHE A 230 2.58 -26.65 11.64
CA PHE A 230 3.20 -27.94 11.28
C PHE A 230 4.11 -28.53 12.36
N SER A 231 4.63 -27.70 13.27
CA SER A 231 5.43 -28.16 14.39
C SER A 231 4.59 -28.93 15.44
N LEU A 232 3.27 -28.75 15.44
CA LEU A 232 2.37 -29.28 16.45
C LEU A 232 1.45 -30.40 15.93
N VAL A 233 1.65 -30.88 14.71
CA VAL A 233 0.90 -31.98 14.14
C VAL A 233 1.35 -33.29 14.80
N ASN A 234 0.98 -33.48 16.04
CA ASN A 234 1.04 -34.80 16.65
C ASN A 234 -0.12 -35.04 17.59
N SER A 235 -0.88 -35.99 17.23
CA SER A 235 -1.50 -37.01 18.04
C SER A 235 -2.94 -36.87 18.51
N ASP A 236 -3.58 -35.72 18.56
CA ASP A 236 -4.93 -35.72 19.17
C ASP A 236 -5.97 -34.92 18.38
N LEU A 237 -6.43 -35.50 17.27
CA LEU A 237 -7.43 -34.91 16.38
C LEU A 237 -8.76 -34.60 17.09
N GLU A 238 -9.17 -35.41 18.07
CA GLU A 238 -10.41 -35.20 18.81
C GLU A 238 -10.26 -34.01 19.75
N HIS A 239 -9.16 -33.93 20.48
CA HIS A 239 -8.89 -32.82 21.39
C HIS A 239 -8.78 -31.48 20.63
N LEU A 240 -8.18 -31.46 19.44
CA LEU A 240 -8.07 -30.26 18.59
C LEU A 240 -9.42 -29.83 18.00
N LYS A 241 -10.33 -30.75 17.76
CA LYS A 241 -11.71 -30.43 17.34
C LYS A 241 -12.53 -29.83 18.47
N GLU A 242 -12.35 -30.30 19.70
CA GLU A 242 -13.07 -29.83 20.87
C GLU A 242 -12.57 -28.47 21.40
N ASN A 243 -11.27 -28.21 21.31
CA ASN A 243 -10.63 -26.98 21.81
C ASN A 243 -9.62 -26.41 20.80
N PRO A 244 -10.07 -25.85 19.69
CA PRO A 244 -9.16 -25.25 18.71
C PRO A 244 -8.46 -24.03 19.30
N VAL A 245 -7.13 -24.13 19.49
CA VAL A 245 -6.30 -23.01 19.92
C VAL A 245 -5.80 -22.27 18.68
N ILE A 246 -6.29 -21.06 18.48
CA ILE A 246 -5.99 -20.22 17.30
C ILE A 246 -4.49 -19.97 17.13
N ALA A 247 -3.75 -19.86 18.23
CA ALA A 247 -2.29 -19.67 18.21
C ALA A 247 -1.54 -20.83 17.50
N ASN A 248 -2.18 -21.96 17.31
CA ASN A 248 -1.62 -23.14 16.65
C ASN A 248 -2.07 -23.28 15.19
N ASP A 249 -2.89 -22.39 14.68
CA ASP A 249 -3.34 -22.45 13.30
C ASP A 249 -2.21 -21.99 12.34
N GLU A 250 -2.14 -22.63 11.18
CA GLU A 250 -1.16 -22.30 10.14
C GLU A 250 -1.42 -20.90 9.59
N VAL A 251 -0.39 -20.05 9.57
CA VAL A 251 -0.44 -18.77 8.88
C VAL A 251 0.03 -18.97 7.44
N CYS A 252 -0.83 -18.68 6.47
CA CYS A 252 -0.51 -18.74 5.05
C CYS A 252 -0.64 -17.37 4.39
N GLY A 253 0.13 -17.16 3.32
CA GLY A 253 0.07 -15.96 2.49
C GLY A 253 -0.61 -16.28 1.17
N ILE A 254 -1.55 -15.43 0.75
CA ILE A 254 -2.12 -15.45 -0.58
C ILE A 254 -1.63 -14.20 -1.30
N THR A 255 -1.11 -14.35 -2.52
CA THR A 255 -0.57 -13.26 -3.32
C THR A 255 -1.37 -13.08 -4.61
N THR A 256 -1.38 -11.87 -5.13
CA THR A 256 -2.02 -11.54 -6.39
C THR A 256 -1.24 -12.19 -7.55
N LYS A 257 -1.95 -12.88 -8.44
CA LYS A 257 -1.42 -13.31 -9.74
C LYS A 257 -1.86 -12.32 -10.84
N ASN A 258 -3.14 -11.98 -10.85
CA ASN A 258 -3.75 -10.95 -11.70
C ASN A 258 -5.07 -10.48 -11.09
N MET A 259 -5.87 -9.72 -11.86
CA MET A 259 -7.15 -9.15 -11.40
C MET A 259 -8.14 -10.19 -10.87
N THR A 260 -8.14 -11.40 -11.40
CA THR A 260 -9.11 -12.45 -11.06
C THR A 260 -8.47 -13.67 -10.42
N GLN A 261 -7.14 -13.69 -10.30
CA GLN A 261 -6.42 -14.87 -9.81
C GLN A 261 -5.51 -14.53 -8.63
N ALA A 262 -5.48 -15.44 -7.66
CA ALA A 262 -4.56 -15.38 -6.54
C ALA A 262 -3.78 -16.69 -6.42
N ILE A 263 -2.55 -16.60 -5.94
CA ILE A 263 -1.66 -17.74 -5.69
C ILE A 263 -1.74 -18.09 -4.22
N PHE A 264 -2.06 -19.34 -3.94
CA PHE A 264 -2.07 -19.91 -2.60
C PHE A 264 -1.03 -21.04 -2.49
N PRO A 265 0.16 -20.79 -1.93
CA PRO A 265 1.17 -21.82 -1.68
C PRO A 265 0.66 -22.80 -0.63
N VAL A 266 0.76 -24.10 -0.93
CA VAL A 266 0.39 -25.17 -0.01
C VAL A 266 1.51 -26.20 0.11
N SER A 267 1.62 -26.77 1.31
CA SER A 267 2.53 -27.88 1.60
C SER A 267 1.78 -29.01 2.26
N PHE A 268 2.08 -30.24 1.84
CA PHE A 268 1.53 -31.46 2.40
C PHE A 268 2.69 -32.36 2.83
N LYS A 269 2.67 -32.81 4.07
CA LYS A 269 3.62 -33.82 4.57
C LYS A 269 3.00 -35.19 4.45
N THR A 270 3.69 -36.09 3.79
CA THR A 270 3.41 -37.54 3.77
C THR A 270 4.37 -38.27 4.72
N SER A 271 4.18 -39.58 4.92
CA SER A 271 5.06 -40.40 5.78
C SER A 271 6.51 -40.46 5.32
N GLY A 272 6.83 -40.09 4.09
CA GLY A 272 8.18 -40.16 3.55
C GLY A 272 8.64 -38.96 2.73
N ALA A 273 7.77 -37.98 2.48
CA ALA A 273 8.09 -36.84 1.63
C ALA A 273 7.26 -35.59 2.01
N SER A 274 7.71 -34.45 1.56
CA SER A 274 6.94 -33.21 1.55
C SER A 274 6.61 -32.85 0.11
N LEU A 275 5.35 -32.60 -0.17
CA LEU A 275 4.88 -32.07 -1.45
C LEU A 275 4.46 -30.60 -1.25
N SER A 276 4.99 -29.72 -2.08
CA SER A 276 4.58 -28.30 -2.09
C SER A 276 4.19 -27.92 -3.49
N CYS A 277 3.12 -27.17 -3.64
CA CYS A 277 2.71 -26.60 -4.91
C CYS A 277 1.99 -25.25 -4.71
N ASN A 278 1.88 -24.50 -5.78
CA ASN A 278 1.07 -23.29 -5.82
C ASN A 278 -0.33 -23.63 -6.36
N LEU A 279 -1.34 -23.41 -5.54
CA LEU A 279 -2.72 -23.43 -6.01
C LEU A 279 -3.04 -22.07 -6.62
N ILE A 280 -3.75 -22.09 -7.76
CA ILE A 280 -4.29 -20.91 -8.42
C ILE A 280 -5.78 -20.87 -8.11
N LEU A 281 -6.19 -19.82 -7.43
CA LEU A 281 -7.58 -19.52 -7.12
C LEU A 281 -8.08 -18.54 -8.18
N THR A 282 -8.97 -19.00 -9.08
CA THR A 282 -9.57 -18.16 -10.11
C THR A 282 -10.97 -17.75 -9.68
N PHE A 283 -11.16 -16.47 -9.45
CA PHE A 283 -12.38 -15.88 -8.92
C PHE A 283 -13.32 -15.38 -10.02
N ASP A 284 -14.61 -15.64 -9.80
CA ASP A 284 -15.74 -15.02 -10.48
C ASP A 284 -16.68 -14.46 -9.38
N GLY A 285 -16.63 -13.17 -9.18
CA GLY A 285 -17.20 -12.53 -7.99
C GLY A 285 -16.57 -13.09 -6.72
N ASN A 286 -17.40 -13.61 -5.81
CA ASN A 286 -16.96 -14.19 -4.56
C ASN A 286 -16.67 -15.71 -4.64
N LYS A 287 -16.97 -16.36 -5.75
CA LYS A 287 -16.70 -17.80 -5.94
C LYS A 287 -15.38 -17.98 -6.64
N CYS A 288 -14.66 -19.05 -6.31
CA CYS A 288 -13.46 -19.41 -7.02
C CYS A 288 -13.39 -20.89 -7.38
N THR A 289 -12.64 -21.19 -8.42
CA THR A 289 -12.18 -22.52 -8.79
C THR A 289 -10.71 -22.66 -8.42
N ILE A 290 -10.29 -23.88 -8.12
CA ILE A 290 -8.93 -24.21 -7.75
C ILE A 290 -8.28 -25.00 -8.87
N SER A 291 -7.08 -24.58 -9.27
CA SER A 291 -6.22 -25.27 -10.23
C SER A 291 -4.75 -25.13 -9.81
N THR A 292 -3.83 -25.65 -10.61
CA THR A 292 -2.38 -25.43 -10.47
C THR A 292 -1.75 -25.40 -11.86
N ASP A 293 -0.64 -24.69 -11.98
CA ASP A 293 0.23 -24.72 -13.17
C ASP A 293 1.46 -25.62 -12.99
N ASP A 294 1.56 -26.33 -11.84
CA ASP A 294 2.61 -27.32 -11.62
C ASP A 294 2.33 -28.59 -12.45
N GLU A 295 3.22 -28.90 -13.38
CA GLU A 295 3.10 -30.05 -14.29
C GLU A 295 3.05 -31.41 -13.57
N ASN A 296 3.55 -31.49 -12.34
CA ASN A 296 3.63 -32.72 -11.55
C ASN A 296 2.43 -32.90 -10.61
N VAL A 297 1.54 -31.92 -10.52
CA VAL A 297 0.43 -31.90 -9.60
C VAL A 297 -0.88 -31.63 -10.33
N THR A 298 -1.91 -32.34 -9.98
CA THR A 298 -3.26 -32.02 -10.42
C THR A 298 -4.05 -31.47 -9.22
N ALA A 299 -4.58 -30.26 -9.36
CA ALA A 299 -5.43 -29.65 -8.35
C ALA A 299 -6.79 -29.29 -8.96
N THR A 300 -7.85 -29.64 -8.23
CA THR A 300 -9.22 -29.28 -8.58
C THR A 300 -9.98 -28.98 -7.29
N GLY A 301 -10.90 -28.03 -7.37
CA GLY A 301 -11.71 -27.67 -6.22
C GLY A 301 -12.48 -26.38 -6.47
N SER A 302 -13.15 -25.93 -5.43
CA SER A 302 -13.90 -24.69 -5.44
C SER A 302 -13.79 -23.98 -4.11
N GLY A 303 -14.18 -22.71 -4.09
CA GLY A 303 -14.20 -21.94 -2.86
C GLY A 303 -15.09 -20.70 -2.98
N GLU A 304 -15.18 -20.01 -1.85
CA GLU A 304 -15.94 -18.80 -1.71
C GLU A 304 -15.21 -17.82 -0.79
N PHE A 305 -15.11 -16.58 -1.24
CA PHE A 305 -14.62 -15.46 -0.45
C PHE A 305 -15.80 -14.77 0.23
N ILE A 306 -15.72 -14.59 1.53
CA ILE A 306 -16.74 -13.98 2.35
C ILE A 306 -16.14 -12.75 2.99
N ALA A 307 -16.57 -11.58 2.50
CA ALA A 307 -16.05 -10.30 2.99
C ALA A 307 -16.48 -10.04 4.44
N LYS A 308 -15.63 -9.40 5.21
CA LYS A 308 -15.96 -8.90 6.55
C LYS A 308 -17.24 -8.07 6.51
N GLY A 309 -18.07 -8.20 7.53
CA GLY A 309 -19.38 -7.52 7.61
C GLY A 309 -20.53 -8.27 6.96
N THR A 310 -20.28 -9.41 6.30
CA THR A 310 -21.37 -10.28 5.84
C THR A 310 -22.05 -10.96 7.03
N GLU A 311 -23.38 -10.84 7.14
CA GLU A 311 -24.14 -11.53 8.19
C GLU A 311 -24.22 -13.03 7.87
N MET A 312 -23.47 -13.83 8.61
CA MET A 312 -23.51 -15.30 8.53
C MET A 312 -23.47 -15.91 9.91
N PRO A 313 -24.30 -16.95 10.20
CA PRO A 313 -24.31 -17.63 11.49
C PRO A 313 -22.96 -18.26 11.86
N GLU A 314 -22.20 -18.68 10.86
CA GLU A 314 -20.91 -19.35 11.00
C GLU A 314 -19.76 -18.37 11.37
N TYR A 315 -19.95 -17.06 11.24
CA TYR A 315 -18.96 -16.06 11.65
C TYR A 315 -18.64 -16.07 13.15
N LYS A 316 -19.49 -16.63 13.97
CA LYS A 316 -19.26 -16.72 15.41
C LYS A 316 -17.97 -17.47 15.75
N ASP A 317 -17.58 -18.43 14.91
CA ASP A 317 -16.42 -19.29 15.13
C ASP A 317 -15.11 -18.65 14.61
N PHE A 318 -15.21 -17.55 13.85
CA PHE A 318 -14.07 -16.84 13.22
C PHE A 318 -13.90 -15.41 13.73
N GLN A 319 -14.55 -15.05 14.82
CA GLN A 319 -14.37 -13.74 15.44
C GLN A 319 -13.02 -13.69 16.17
N TRP A 320 -12.13 -12.85 15.69
CA TRP A 320 -10.76 -12.76 16.15
C TRP A 320 -10.50 -11.47 16.90
N GLY A 321 -10.24 -11.64 18.18
CA GLY A 321 -9.97 -10.53 19.06
C GLY A 321 -11.22 -9.68 19.30
N SER A 322 -11.14 -8.79 20.25
CA SER A 322 -12.16 -7.78 20.50
C SER A 322 -11.48 -6.41 20.54
N ASN A 323 -12.08 -5.45 19.87
CA ASN A 323 -11.76 -4.05 20.07
C ASN A 323 -12.81 -3.48 21.02
N ASN A 324 -12.42 -3.15 22.27
CA ASN A 324 -13.33 -2.69 23.32
C ASN A 324 -14.56 -3.60 23.55
N GLY A 325 -14.35 -4.95 23.52
CA GLY A 325 -15.41 -5.92 23.73
C GLY A 325 -16.27 -6.21 22.49
N VAL A 326 -16.04 -5.54 21.35
CA VAL A 326 -16.72 -5.83 20.09
C VAL A 326 -15.87 -6.82 19.28
N PRO A 327 -16.43 -7.97 18.85
CA PRO A 327 -15.71 -8.92 18.00
C PRO A 327 -15.26 -8.28 16.69
N VAL A 328 -14.00 -8.51 16.31
CA VAL A 328 -13.46 -8.03 15.05
C VAL A 328 -13.74 -9.06 13.97
N GLN A 329 -14.54 -8.69 12.99
CA GLN A 329 -14.79 -9.52 11.82
C GLN A 329 -13.60 -9.44 10.85
N ARG A 330 -13.30 -10.55 10.17
CA ARG A 330 -12.25 -10.70 9.18
C ARG A 330 -12.82 -11.29 7.89
N ASP A 331 -12.12 -11.11 6.80
CA ASP A 331 -12.45 -11.81 5.56
C ASP A 331 -12.16 -13.30 5.70
N ILE A 332 -13.00 -14.12 5.10
CA ILE A 332 -12.90 -15.57 5.12
C ILE A 332 -12.79 -16.09 3.70
N LEU A 333 -11.85 -17.00 3.49
CA LEU A 333 -11.76 -17.77 2.26
C LEU A 333 -12.03 -19.24 2.58
N ARG A 334 -13.14 -19.77 2.10
CA ARG A 334 -13.56 -21.16 2.29
C ARG A 334 -13.19 -21.94 1.04
N LEU A 335 -12.38 -22.97 1.17
CA LEU A 335 -11.89 -23.81 0.06
C LEU A 335 -12.25 -25.28 0.30
N THR A 336 -12.57 -25.99 -0.80
CA THR A 336 -12.90 -27.45 -0.78
C THR A 336 -12.30 -28.12 -1.99
#